data_9d9ab67dcfa59c255f8259e4f32da9b4
#
_entry.id   9d9ab67dcfa59c255f8259e4f32da9b4
#
_cell.length_a   1.000
_cell.length_b   1.000
_cell.length_c   1.000
_cell.angle_alpha   90.00
_cell.angle_beta   90.00
_cell.angle_gamma   90.00
#
_symmetry.space_group_name_H-M   'P 1'
#
loop_
_entity.id
_entity.type
_entity.pdbx_description
1 polymer ?
#
loop_
_entity_poly.entity_id
_entity_poly.type
_entity_poly.pdbx_seq_one_letter_code
_entity_poly.pdbx_strand_id
1 'polypeptide(L)'
;MSAWDVALERLRTVLSRMQSQEDFRRKTGERDEVLARYQPVFDPHNLDSLSEEVFRSFLYFENNKHWTGLQRTANLITSDMDALRKGLAILLDESRPLAERFDEALKRVKGMGKALATAILLVVYPDRYGVWNSTSEAGMKITGLWPQFKKGTTPGQRYARINEILCQLATSLKIDLWTLDWLWWELVQEQETEGVSKERSLPPWPDEQRFRLEQHLLDFLVANWEHTELGKEWDIYSEPGEELAGCEYPTDVGRIDILARHKHRPAWLVVELKRGRTSDQTLGQLLRYMGWVQRNLASPEEEVNGLIIAADVEPALLLALEALGHNRVQVMRYRVQFHLEHVSALKR
;
A
#
# COMPACT_ATOMS: atom_id res chain seq x y z
N MET A 1 13.11 -29.49 -2.93
CA MET A 1 12.24 -28.63 -2.10
C MET A 1 11.13 -28.08 -2.97
N SER A 2 9.89 -28.09 -2.50
CA SER A 2 8.81 -27.42 -3.20
C SER A 2 8.96 -25.88 -3.09
N ALA A 3 8.30 -25.12 -3.96
CA ALA A 3 8.26 -23.65 -3.85
C ALA A 3 7.75 -23.22 -2.45
N TRP A 4 6.81 -23.96 -1.90
CA TRP A 4 6.28 -23.77 -0.56
C TRP A 4 7.35 -23.90 0.54
N ASP A 5 8.17 -24.95 0.48
CA ASP A 5 9.23 -25.20 1.48
C ASP A 5 10.28 -24.08 1.45
N VAL A 6 10.67 -23.64 0.24
CA VAL A 6 11.63 -22.53 0.06
C VAL A 6 11.06 -21.22 0.64
N ALA A 7 9.79 -20.94 0.36
CA ALA A 7 9.12 -19.76 0.91
C ALA A 7 9.05 -19.81 2.44
N LEU A 8 8.67 -20.95 3.02
CA LEU A 8 8.62 -21.12 4.47
C LEU A 8 9.99 -20.95 5.14
N GLU A 9 11.06 -21.46 4.56
CA GLU A 9 12.42 -21.30 5.11
C GLU A 9 12.81 -19.82 5.12
N ARG A 10 12.57 -19.11 4.02
CA ARG A 10 12.81 -17.67 3.93
C ARG A 10 12.02 -16.88 4.97
N LEU A 11 10.72 -17.14 5.08
CA LEU A 11 9.84 -16.48 6.04
C LEU A 11 10.23 -16.77 7.49
N ARG A 12 10.67 -17.98 7.82
CA ARG A 12 11.19 -18.32 9.15
C ARG A 12 12.45 -17.53 9.51
N THR A 13 13.34 -17.31 8.56
CA THR A 13 14.55 -16.50 8.75
C THR A 13 14.19 -15.06 9.09
N VAL A 14 13.30 -14.43 8.30
CA VAL A 14 12.83 -13.06 8.56
C VAL A 14 12.09 -13.00 9.91
N LEU A 15 11.20 -13.95 10.18
CA LEU A 15 10.44 -14.02 11.44
C LEU A 15 11.35 -14.11 12.67
N SER A 16 12.36 -14.99 12.64
CA SER A 16 13.30 -15.13 13.75
C SER A 16 14.05 -13.84 14.05
N ARG A 17 14.45 -13.11 13.02
CA ARG A 17 15.08 -11.80 13.16
C ARG A 17 14.09 -10.76 13.71
N MET A 18 12.88 -10.69 13.16
CA MET A 18 11.81 -9.80 13.62
C MET A 18 11.52 -10.02 15.12
N GLN A 19 11.40 -11.29 15.54
CA GLN A 19 11.13 -11.64 16.95
C GLN A 19 12.30 -11.31 17.89
N SER A 20 13.54 -11.22 17.39
CA SER A 20 14.71 -10.82 18.17
C SER A 20 14.82 -9.31 18.37
N GLN A 21 14.06 -8.51 17.66
CA GLN A 21 14.05 -7.05 17.79
C GLN A 21 13.34 -6.63 19.08
N GLU A 22 13.90 -5.64 19.76
CA GLU A 22 13.33 -5.05 20.99
C GLU A 22 11.88 -4.54 20.77
N ASP A 23 11.61 -4.10 19.54
CA ASP A 23 10.36 -3.52 19.09
C ASP A 23 9.20 -4.54 18.94
N PHE A 24 9.51 -5.83 18.83
CA PHE A 24 8.48 -6.86 18.60
C PHE A 24 7.41 -6.90 19.69
N ARG A 25 7.83 -6.80 20.96
CA ARG A 25 6.89 -6.79 22.10
C ARG A 25 6.00 -5.57 22.09
N ARG A 26 6.55 -4.40 21.75
CA ARG A 26 5.77 -3.15 21.65
C ARG A 26 4.69 -3.26 20.59
N LYS A 27 5.06 -3.71 19.39
CA LYS A 27 4.13 -3.89 18.27
C LYS A 27 3.04 -4.92 18.56
N THR A 28 3.34 -5.97 19.34
CA THR A 28 2.33 -6.92 19.81
C THR A 28 1.32 -6.25 20.77
N GLY A 29 1.79 -5.39 21.66
CA GLY A 29 0.93 -4.60 22.53
C GLY A 29 0.05 -3.62 21.74
N GLU A 30 0.62 -2.94 20.74
CA GLU A 30 -0.12 -2.04 19.83
C GLU A 30 -1.24 -2.78 19.08
N ARG A 31 -0.98 -4.02 18.61
CA ARG A 31 -2.03 -4.88 18.04
C ARG A 31 -3.19 -5.10 19.01
N ASP A 32 -2.88 -5.50 20.25
CA ASP A 32 -3.89 -5.81 21.24
C ASP A 32 -4.75 -4.58 21.59
N GLU A 33 -4.13 -3.39 21.64
CA GLU A 33 -4.83 -2.11 21.80
C GLU A 33 -5.78 -1.82 20.63
N VAL A 34 -5.34 -2.05 19.40
CA VAL A 34 -6.15 -1.83 18.19
C VAL A 34 -7.33 -2.79 18.15
N LEU A 35 -7.09 -4.08 18.41
CA LEU A 35 -8.17 -5.07 18.48
C LEU A 35 -9.20 -4.72 19.56
N ALA A 36 -8.74 -4.41 20.77
CA ALA A 36 -9.64 -4.03 21.88
C ALA A 36 -10.47 -2.78 21.56
N ARG A 37 -9.91 -1.82 20.79
CA ARG A 37 -10.59 -0.59 20.42
C ARG A 37 -11.59 -0.79 19.29
N TYR A 38 -11.23 -1.53 18.23
CA TYR A 38 -12.00 -1.54 16.99
C TYR A 38 -12.85 -2.79 16.77
N GLN A 39 -12.60 -3.91 17.46
CA GLN A 39 -13.51 -5.06 17.40
C GLN A 39 -14.95 -4.68 17.83
N PRO A 40 -15.18 -3.95 18.93
CA PRO A 40 -16.53 -3.52 19.28
C PRO A 40 -17.14 -2.52 18.28
N VAL A 41 -16.30 -1.71 17.61
CA VAL A 41 -16.74 -0.74 16.59
C VAL A 41 -17.27 -1.43 15.34
N PHE A 42 -16.58 -2.48 14.89
CA PHE A 42 -16.96 -3.26 13.71
C PHE A 42 -17.74 -4.52 14.04
N ASP A 43 -18.20 -4.71 15.29
CA ASP A 43 -19.13 -5.80 15.61
C ASP A 43 -20.39 -5.65 14.74
N PRO A 44 -20.81 -6.72 14.02
CA PRO A 44 -22.01 -6.68 13.18
C PRO A 44 -23.27 -6.14 13.86
N HIS A 45 -23.40 -6.34 15.19
CA HIS A 45 -24.53 -5.84 15.97
C HIS A 45 -24.45 -4.34 16.28
N ASN A 46 -23.29 -3.70 16.09
CA ASN A 46 -23.05 -2.30 16.40
C ASN A 46 -22.98 -1.39 15.17
N LEU A 47 -22.99 -1.96 13.96
CA LEU A 47 -22.76 -1.20 12.71
C LEU A 47 -23.79 -0.08 12.47
N ASP A 48 -25.02 -0.25 12.90
CA ASP A 48 -26.06 0.79 12.76
C ASP A 48 -25.71 2.08 13.49
N SER A 49 -24.92 1.97 14.58
CA SER A 49 -24.44 3.11 15.38
C SER A 49 -23.09 3.67 14.93
N LEU A 50 -22.45 3.09 13.92
CA LEU A 50 -21.16 3.52 13.42
C LEU A 50 -21.22 4.95 12.89
N SER A 51 -20.53 5.89 13.56
CA SER A 51 -20.43 7.28 13.09
C SER A 51 -19.27 7.45 12.09
N GLU A 52 -19.38 8.50 11.29
CA GLU A 52 -18.30 8.89 10.35
C GLU A 52 -16.99 9.14 11.09
N GLU A 53 -17.02 9.87 12.22
CA GLU A 53 -15.83 10.19 12.98
C GLU A 53 -15.10 8.94 13.49
N VAL A 54 -15.86 7.97 14.06
CA VAL A 54 -15.31 6.72 14.58
C VAL A 54 -14.73 5.87 13.45
N PHE A 55 -15.43 5.76 12.29
CA PHE A 55 -14.91 5.05 11.15
C PHE A 55 -13.62 5.70 10.62
N ARG A 56 -13.63 7.02 10.42
CA ARG A 56 -12.44 7.77 9.97
C ARG A 56 -11.26 7.60 10.93
N SER A 57 -11.52 7.50 12.24
CA SER A 57 -10.43 7.31 13.21
C SER A 57 -9.63 6.04 12.93
N PHE A 58 -10.28 4.95 12.47
CA PHE A 58 -9.61 3.70 12.11
C PHE A 58 -8.68 3.86 10.90
N LEU A 59 -9.02 4.74 9.97
CA LEU A 59 -8.25 4.91 8.73
C LEU A 59 -6.88 5.56 8.96
N TYR A 60 -6.68 6.27 10.07
CA TYR A 60 -5.42 6.94 10.39
C TYR A 60 -4.44 6.01 11.10
N PHE A 61 -3.19 6.02 10.65
CA PHE A 61 -2.12 5.19 11.21
C PHE A 61 -1.93 5.36 12.72
N GLU A 62 -2.06 6.59 13.24
CA GLU A 62 -1.95 6.90 14.65
C GLU A 62 -2.91 6.10 15.53
N ASN A 63 -4.01 5.63 14.95
CA ASN A 63 -5.05 4.87 15.63
C ASN A 63 -5.02 3.39 15.32
N ASN A 64 -4.80 3.01 14.05
CA ASN A 64 -4.75 1.60 13.65
C ASN A 64 -3.36 0.97 13.87
N LYS A 65 -2.31 1.77 14.05
CA LYS A 65 -0.92 1.37 14.39
C LYS A 65 -0.25 0.41 13.39
N HIS A 66 -0.88 0.11 12.27
CA HIS A 66 -0.42 -0.95 11.38
C HIS A 66 -0.45 -0.57 9.90
N TRP A 67 -1.56 -0.02 9.40
CA TRP A 67 -1.75 0.27 7.99
C TRP A 67 -1.65 1.75 7.70
N THR A 68 -0.81 2.10 6.73
CA THR A 68 -0.74 3.44 6.15
C THR A 68 -1.64 3.52 4.93
N GLY A 69 -2.06 4.73 4.58
CA GLY A 69 -2.77 4.99 3.32
C GLY A 69 -4.25 4.64 3.29
N LEU A 70 -4.83 4.02 4.34
CA LEU A 70 -6.27 3.73 4.38
C LEU A 70 -7.13 5.00 4.31
N GLN A 71 -6.60 6.15 4.75
CA GLN A 71 -7.29 7.44 4.75
C GLN A 71 -7.43 8.06 3.35
N ARG A 72 -6.74 7.57 2.32
CA ARG A 72 -6.73 8.15 0.95
C ARG A 72 -8.11 8.25 0.32
N THR A 73 -8.96 7.26 0.59
CA THR A 73 -10.34 7.21 0.08
C THR A 73 -11.39 7.57 1.14
N ALA A 74 -10.98 8.11 2.30
CA ALA A 74 -11.89 8.40 3.41
C ALA A 74 -13.11 9.23 3.02
N ASN A 75 -12.91 10.34 2.30
CA ASN A 75 -14.00 11.21 1.87
C ASN A 75 -15.00 10.50 0.93
N LEU A 76 -14.48 9.63 0.07
CA LEU A 76 -15.31 8.89 -0.87
C LEU A 76 -16.13 7.82 -0.16
N ILE A 77 -15.51 7.08 0.77
CA ILE A 77 -16.16 6.02 1.55
C ILE A 77 -17.24 6.59 2.47
N THR A 78 -16.93 7.69 3.18
CA THR A 78 -17.86 8.27 4.14
C THR A 78 -18.91 9.20 3.53
N SER A 79 -18.84 9.44 2.21
CA SER A 79 -19.86 10.23 1.51
C SER A 79 -21.26 9.61 1.58
N ASP A 80 -21.35 8.29 1.82
CA ASP A 80 -22.60 7.56 2.04
C ASP A 80 -22.44 6.56 3.20
N MET A 81 -22.72 7.02 4.40
CA MET A 81 -22.61 6.21 5.61
C MET A 81 -23.61 5.05 5.66
N ASP A 82 -24.74 5.16 5.00
CA ASP A 82 -25.72 4.07 4.92
C ASP A 82 -25.22 2.94 4.00
N ALA A 83 -24.64 3.29 2.86
CA ALA A 83 -23.99 2.32 2.00
C ALA A 83 -22.79 1.65 2.72
N LEU A 84 -22.01 2.42 3.49
CA LEU A 84 -20.90 1.90 4.29
C LEU A 84 -21.36 0.89 5.34
N ARG A 85 -22.35 1.23 6.19
CA ARG A 85 -22.88 0.32 7.23
C ARG A 85 -23.41 -0.97 6.63
N LYS A 86 -24.21 -0.86 5.56
CA LYS A 86 -24.74 -2.02 4.82
C LYS A 86 -23.64 -2.85 4.17
N GLY A 87 -22.63 -2.21 3.59
CA GLY A 87 -21.48 -2.89 3.00
C GLY A 87 -20.66 -3.64 4.04
N LEU A 88 -20.42 -3.05 5.20
CA LEU A 88 -19.75 -3.71 6.31
C LEU A 88 -20.57 -4.88 6.86
N ALA A 89 -21.90 -4.73 7.02
CA ALA A 89 -22.76 -5.83 7.44
C ALA A 89 -22.68 -7.01 6.48
N ILE A 90 -22.65 -6.77 5.17
CA ILE A 90 -22.46 -7.81 4.16
C ILE A 90 -21.06 -8.42 4.25
N LEU A 91 -20.01 -7.62 4.34
CA LEU A 91 -18.63 -8.08 4.42
C LEU A 91 -18.39 -9.01 5.62
N LEU A 92 -19.00 -8.70 6.75
CA LEU A 92 -18.81 -9.39 8.02
C LEU A 92 -19.79 -10.55 8.24
N ASP A 93 -20.76 -10.76 7.36
CA ASP A 93 -21.75 -11.86 7.47
C ASP A 93 -21.13 -13.21 7.09
N GLU A 94 -20.62 -13.92 8.08
CA GLU A 94 -19.98 -15.23 7.90
C GLU A 94 -20.95 -16.37 7.48
N SER A 95 -22.24 -16.14 7.46
CA SER A 95 -23.21 -17.11 6.94
C SER A 95 -23.14 -17.23 5.40
N ARG A 96 -22.48 -16.28 4.73
CA ARG A 96 -22.34 -16.21 3.29
C ARG A 96 -20.92 -16.57 2.83
N PRO A 97 -20.74 -17.13 1.61
CA PRO A 97 -19.41 -17.41 1.06
C PRO A 97 -18.55 -16.14 0.99
N LEU A 98 -17.28 -16.25 1.41
CA LEU A 98 -16.34 -15.12 1.46
C LEU A 98 -16.25 -14.36 0.13
N ALA A 99 -16.16 -15.08 -0.99
CA ALA A 99 -16.05 -14.46 -2.32
C ALA A 99 -17.24 -13.55 -2.65
N GLU A 100 -18.45 -14.02 -2.38
CA GLU A 100 -19.69 -13.30 -2.69
C GLU A 100 -19.84 -12.02 -1.83
N ARG A 101 -19.67 -12.16 -0.50
CA ARG A 101 -19.81 -11.04 0.42
C ARG A 101 -18.73 -9.98 0.20
N PHE A 102 -17.52 -10.40 -0.17
CA PHE A 102 -16.44 -9.48 -0.49
C PHE A 102 -16.75 -8.67 -1.75
N ASP A 103 -17.11 -9.34 -2.85
CA ASP A 103 -17.47 -8.66 -4.11
C ASP A 103 -18.65 -7.70 -3.93
N GLU A 104 -19.69 -8.12 -3.19
CA GLU A 104 -20.87 -7.29 -2.96
C GLU A 104 -20.54 -6.06 -2.09
N ALA A 105 -19.71 -6.22 -1.06
CA ALA A 105 -19.28 -5.12 -0.20
C ALA A 105 -18.48 -4.07 -0.99
N LEU A 106 -17.49 -4.49 -1.78
CA LEU A 106 -16.68 -3.60 -2.61
C LEU A 106 -17.54 -2.85 -3.65
N LYS A 107 -18.51 -3.54 -4.24
CA LYS A 107 -19.44 -2.91 -5.20
C LYS A 107 -20.37 -1.89 -4.54
N ARG A 108 -20.77 -2.13 -3.30
CA ARG A 108 -21.72 -1.28 -2.57
C ARG A 108 -21.08 -0.02 -2.02
N VAL A 109 -19.86 -0.11 -1.52
CA VAL A 109 -19.18 1.00 -0.85
C VAL A 109 -18.15 1.59 -1.79
N LYS A 110 -18.47 2.73 -2.37
CA LYS A 110 -17.56 3.45 -3.25
C LYS A 110 -16.28 3.84 -2.51
N GLY A 111 -15.11 3.53 -3.07
CA GLY A 111 -13.81 3.78 -2.45
C GLY A 111 -13.35 2.72 -1.44
N MET A 112 -14.14 1.69 -1.16
CA MET A 112 -13.68 0.55 -0.36
C MET A 112 -12.87 -0.39 -1.24
N GLY A 113 -11.55 -0.32 -1.12
CA GLY A 113 -10.63 -1.23 -1.78
C GLY A 113 -10.33 -2.48 -0.95
N LYS A 114 -9.61 -3.44 -1.58
CA LYS A 114 -9.21 -4.71 -0.97
C LYS A 114 -8.45 -4.53 0.34
N ALA A 115 -7.56 -3.54 0.43
CA ALA A 115 -6.73 -3.31 1.62
C ALA A 115 -7.58 -2.96 2.84
N LEU A 116 -8.54 -2.02 2.70
CA LEU A 116 -9.41 -1.64 3.80
C LEU A 116 -10.37 -2.77 4.19
N ALA A 117 -11.01 -3.41 3.20
CA ALA A 117 -11.94 -4.51 3.47
C ALA A 117 -11.27 -5.65 4.23
N THR A 118 -10.04 -6.02 3.85
CA THR A 118 -9.32 -7.12 4.52
C THR A 118 -8.71 -6.70 5.86
N ALA A 119 -8.32 -5.43 6.03
CA ALA A 119 -7.90 -4.91 7.33
C ALA A 119 -9.06 -4.97 8.36
N ILE A 120 -10.29 -4.59 7.95
CA ILE A 120 -11.48 -4.72 8.81
C ILE A 120 -11.78 -6.18 9.13
N LEU A 121 -11.69 -7.08 8.15
CA LEU A 121 -11.88 -8.52 8.37
C LEU A 121 -10.84 -9.08 9.37
N LEU A 122 -9.56 -8.69 9.26
CA LEU A 122 -8.53 -9.09 10.22
C LEU A 122 -8.82 -8.57 11.62
N VAL A 123 -9.27 -7.32 11.76
CA VAL A 123 -9.61 -6.76 13.09
C VAL A 123 -10.75 -7.53 13.74
N VAL A 124 -11.81 -7.81 12.98
CA VAL A 124 -13.02 -8.49 13.54
C VAL A 124 -12.77 -9.98 13.78
N TYR A 125 -12.05 -10.63 12.87
CA TYR A 125 -11.81 -12.08 12.88
C TYR A 125 -10.31 -12.39 12.70
N PRO A 126 -9.45 -12.06 13.68
CA PRO A 126 -8.00 -12.10 13.55
C PRO A 126 -7.40 -13.49 13.26
N ASP A 127 -8.14 -14.54 13.56
CA ASP A 127 -7.71 -15.93 13.34
C ASP A 127 -8.20 -16.51 11.99
N ARG A 128 -8.97 -15.72 11.20
CA ARG A 128 -9.67 -16.23 10.01
C ARG A 128 -9.30 -15.54 8.72
N TYR A 129 -9.02 -14.25 8.76
CA TYR A 129 -8.84 -13.44 7.56
C TYR A 129 -7.53 -12.67 7.61
N GLY A 130 -6.64 -12.97 6.66
CA GLY A 130 -5.40 -12.23 6.46
C GLY A 130 -5.60 -11.01 5.57
N VAL A 131 -4.66 -10.08 5.61
CA VAL A 131 -4.74 -8.85 4.83
C VAL A 131 -4.24 -9.06 3.40
N TRP A 132 -5.02 -8.55 2.45
CA TRP A 132 -4.62 -8.41 1.06
C TRP A 132 -4.43 -6.92 0.72
N ASN A 133 -3.18 -6.48 0.78
CA ASN A 133 -2.75 -5.15 0.40
C ASN A 133 -1.54 -5.24 -0.56
N SER A 134 -0.99 -4.09 -0.98
CA SER A 134 0.20 -4.04 -1.84
C SER A 134 1.40 -4.75 -1.23
N THR A 135 1.57 -4.66 0.08
CA THR A 135 2.69 -5.27 0.81
C THR A 135 2.60 -6.79 0.85
N SER A 136 1.44 -7.35 1.26
CA SER A 136 1.24 -8.80 1.26
C SER A 136 1.29 -9.39 -0.15
N GLU A 137 0.77 -8.69 -1.15
CA GLU A 137 0.86 -9.08 -2.55
C GLU A 137 2.30 -9.12 -3.04
N ALA A 138 3.11 -8.08 -2.76
CA ALA A 138 4.53 -8.05 -3.08
C ALA A 138 5.28 -9.19 -2.38
N GLY A 139 5.06 -9.39 -1.08
CA GLY A 139 5.68 -10.48 -0.32
C GLY A 139 5.37 -11.87 -0.87
N MET A 140 4.11 -12.12 -1.26
CA MET A 140 3.71 -13.38 -1.90
C MET A 140 4.33 -13.55 -3.30
N LYS A 141 4.50 -12.47 -4.09
CA LYS A 141 5.21 -12.49 -5.37
C LYS A 141 6.70 -12.80 -5.18
N ILE A 142 7.36 -12.12 -4.25
CA ILE A 142 8.78 -12.31 -3.91
C ILE A 142 9.07 -13.76 -3.47
N THR A 143 8.13 -14.38 -2.76
CA THR A 143 8.26 -15.77 -2.28
C THR A 143 7.77 -16.81 -3.28
N GLY A 144 7.22 -16.41 -4.43
CA GLY A 144 6.65 -17.30 -5.43
C GLY A 144 5.32 -17.96 -5.00
N LEU A 145 4.67 -17.42 -3.97
CA LEU A 145 3.38 -17.94 -3.44
C LEU A 145 2.15 -17.22 -4.03
N TRP A 146 2.35 -16.20 -4.86
CA TRP A 146 1.24 -15.49 -5.49
C TRP A 146 0.47 -16.41 -6.44
N PRO A 147 -0.84 -16.61 -6.21
CA PRO A 147 -1.61 -17.51 -7.05
C PRO A 147 -1.85 -16.93 -8.44
N GLN A 148 -1.89 -17.82 -9.44
CA GLN A 148 -2.26 -17.43 -10.81
C GLN A 148 -3.79 -17.41 -10.93
N PHE A 149 -4.32 -16.32 -11.47
CA PHE A 149 -5.75 -16.12 -11.66
C PHE A 149 -6.12 -16.13 -13.13
N LYS A 150 -7.23 -16.74 -13.47
CA LYS A 150 -7.80 -16.68 -14.82
C LYS A 150 -8.37 -15.28 -15.08
N LYS A 151 -8.42 -14.88 -16.35
CA LYS A 151 -9.09 -13.64 -16.75
C LYS A 151 -10.56 -13.70 -16.32
N GLY A 152 -11.05 -12.62 -15.69
CA GLY A 152 -12.42 -12.53 -15.18
C GLY A 152 -12.63 -13.08 -13.76
N THR A 153 -11.58 -13.57 -13.07
CA THR A 153 -11.68 -13.91 -11.64
C THR A 153 -11.99 -12.65 -10.84
N THR A 154 -13.08 -12.67 -10.07
CA THR A 154 -13.52 -11.52 -9.27
C THR A 154 -12.57 -11.23 -8.10
N PRO A 155 -12.56 -9.99 -7.54
CA PRO A 155 -11.78 -9.68 -6.34
C PRO A 155 -12.08 -10.63 -5.17
N GLY A 156 -13.34 -10.96 -4.93
CA GLY A 156 -13.73 -11.89 -3.87
C GLY A 156 -13.22 -13.32 -4.08
N GLN A 157 -13.26 -13.83 -5.32
CA GLN A 157 -12.68 -15.13 -5.65
C GLN A 157 -11.15 -15.12 -5.49
N ARG A 158 -10.49 -14.03 -5.86
CA ARG A 158 -9.05 -13.86 -5.62
C ARG A 158 -8.75 -13.86 -4.13
N TYR A 159 -9.48 -13.05 -3.36
CA TYR A 159 -9.27 -12.95 -1.92
C TYR A 159 -9.51 -14.28 -1.21
N ALA A 160 -10.55 -15.01 -1.54
CA ALA A 160 -10.79 -16.34 -0.96
C ALA A 160 -9.57 -17.26 -1.14
N ARG A 161 -8.99 -17.28 -2.35
CA ARG A 161 -7.77 -18.08 -2.61
C ARG A 161 -6.53 -17.56 -1.90
N ILE A 162 -6.34 -16.24 -1.84
CA ILE A 162 -5.24 -15.60 -1.13
C ILE A 162 -5.35 -15.91 0.37
N ASN A 163 -6.54 -15.77 0.95
CA ASN A 163 -6.76 -16.02 2.37
C ASN A 163 -6.47 -17.47 2.77
N GLU A 164 -6.81 -18.45 1.93
CA GLU A 164 -6.42 -19.85 2.16
C GLU A 164 -4.90 -20.00 2.32
N ILE A 165 -4.11 -19.34 1.46
CA ILE A 165 -2.65 -19.38 1.51
C ILE A 165 -2.14 -18.68 2.78
N LEU A 166 -2.69 -17.50 3.11
CA LEU A 166 -2.31 -16.75 4.31
C LEU A 166 -2.58 -17.56 5.60
N CYS A 167 -3.73 -18.20 5.71
CA CYS A 167 -4.07 -19.06 6.85
C CYS A 167 -3.13 -20.28 6.94
N GLN A 168 -2.81 -20.92 5.81
CA GLN A 168 -1.87 -22.03 5.77
C GLN A 168 -0.46 -21.60 6.20
N LEU A 169 0.00 -20.41 5.78
CA LEU A 169 1.29 -19.84 6.18
C LEU A 169 1.32 -19.55 7.68
N ALA A 170 0.32 -18.85 8.19
CA ALA A 170 0.21 -18.51 9.62
C ALA A 170 0.27 -19.77 10.48
N THR A 171 -0.47 -20.82 10.10
CA THR A 171 -0.45 -22.13 10.77
C THR A 171 0.94 -22.78 10.69
N SER A 172 1.59 -22.79 9.52
CA SER A 172 2.90 -23.40 9.31
C SER A 172 4.04 -22.68 10.03
N LEU A 173 3.90 -21.38 10.22
CA LEU A 173 4.83 -20.50 10.94
C LEU A 173 4.51 -20.42 12.43
N LYS A 174 3.35 -20.89 12.87
CA LYS A 174 2.82 -20.78 14.25
C LYS A 174 2.71 -19.34 14.74
N ILE A 175 2.18 -18.47 13.89
CA ILE A 175 1.93 -17.05 14.16
C ILE A 175 0.46 -16.71 13.84
N ASP A 176 -0.04 -15.59 14.35
CA ASP A 176 -1.34 -15.05 13.95
C ASP A 176 -1.24 -14.29 12.61
N LEU A 177 -2.39 -14.01 12.01
CA LEU A 177 -2.48 -13.35 10.70
C LEU A 177 -2.04 -11.87 10.75
N TRP A 178 -2.11 -11.21 11.90
CA TRP A 178 -1.57 -9.87 12.11
C TRP A 178 -0.03 -9.87 12.04
N THR A 179 0.58 -10.80 12.74
CA THR A 179 2.04 -11.00 12.68
C THR A 179 2.51 -11.38 11.28
N LEU A 180 1.70 -12.16 10.54
CA LEU A 180 2.00 -12.50 9.14
C LEU A 180 1.97 -11.26 8.24
N ASP A 181 1.00 -10.34 8.42
CA ASP A 181 0.96 -9.10 7.64
C ASP A 181 2.18 -8.22 7.92
N TRP A 182 2.61 -8.13 9.17
CA TRP A 182 3.85 -7.47 9.53
C TRP A 182 5.09 -8.16 8.93
N LEU A 183 5.13 -9.49 8.91
CA LEU A 183 6.23 -10.27 8.31
C LEU A 183 6.40 -9.96 6.81
N TRP A 184 5.31 -9.73 6.08
CA TRP A 184 5.38 -9.30 4.70
C TRP A 184 6.05 -7.93 4.54
N TRP A 185 5.76 -6.99 5.43
CA TRP A 185 6.40 -5.69 5.42
C TRP A 185 7.91 -5.79 5.62
N GLU A 186 8.36 -6.54 6.61
CA GLU A 186 9.79 -6.78 6.86
C GLU A 186 10.50 -7.41 5.65
N LEU A 187 9.87 -8.41 5.02
CA LEU A 187 10.41 -9.08 3.85
C LEU A 187 10.57 -8.14 2.65
N VAL A 188 9.60 -7.28 2.41
CA VAL A 188 9.62 -6.31 1.30
C VAL A 188 10.69 -5.26 1.53
N GLN A 189 10.82 -4.73 2.76
CA GLN A 189 11.87 -3.76 3.11
C GLN A 189 13.28 -4.34 2.91
N GLU A 190 13.52 -5.61 3.25
CA GLU A 190 14.80 -6.26 2.97
C GLU A 190 15.17 -6.25 1.49
N GLN A 191 14.21 -6.60 0.65
CA GLN A 191 14.43 -6.66 -0.79
C GLN A 191 14.73 -5.27 -1.38
N GLU A 192 14.08 -4.23 -0.87
CA GLU A 192 14.34 -2.85 -1.26
C GLU A 192 15.75 -2.40 -0.84
N THR A 193 16.22 -2.83 0.34
CA THR A 193 17.56 -2.50 0.86
C THR A 193 18.69 -3.33 0.26
N GLU A 194 18.48 -4.59 -0.10
CA GLU A 194 19.48 -5.44 -0.78
C GLU A 194 19.78 -4.94 -2.20
N GLY A 195 18.85 -4.25 -2.85
CA GLY A 195 19.07 -3.58 -4.13
C GLY A 195 19.90 -2.29 -4.03
N VAL A 196 20.20 -1.81 -2.83
CA VAL A 196 20.94 -0.58 -2.55
C VAL A 196 22.26 -0.95 -1.87
N SER A 197 23.35 -0.97 -2.64
CA SER A 197 24.70 -1.12 -2.07
C SER A 197 24.97 0.00 -1.07
N LYS A 198 25.50 -0.39 0.09
CA LYS A 198 25.86 0.48 1.22
C LYS A 198 26.65 1.70 0.74
N GLU A 199 26.03 2.86 0.70
CA GLU A 199 26.74 4.13 0.63
C GLU A 199 26.43 5.06 1.80
N ARG A 200 27.51 5.73 2.20
CA ARG A 200 27.72 6.48 3.44
C ARG A 200 26.84 7.70 3.61
N SER A 201 26.29 7.79 4.82
CA SER A 201 26.27 8.95 5.71
C SER A 201 25.52 10.22 5.34
N LEU A 202 24.27 10.22 5.70
CA LEU A 202 23.67 11.32 6.46
C LEU A 202 23.35 10.77 7.87
N PRO A 203 23.30 11.60 8.94
CA PRO A 203 23.00 11.10 10.26
C PRO A 203 21.70 10.33 10.25
N PRO A 204 21.62 9.18 10.94
CA PRO A 204 20.48 8.30 10.86
C PRO A 204 19.29 8.98 11.55
N TRP A 205 18.38 9.50 10.74
CA TRP A 205 16.99 9.54 11.18
C TRP A 205 16.54 8.09 11.28
N PRO A 206 15.83 7.68 12.34
CA PRO A 206 15.27 6.34 12.40
C PRO A 206 14.50 6.02 11.12
N ASP A 207 14.71 4.83 10.54
CA ASP A 207 14.10 4.43 9.27
C ASP A 207 12.57 4.59 9.27
N GLU A 208 11.91 4.44 10.43
CA GLU A 208 10.50 4.74 10.64
C GLU A 208 10.11 6.21 10.35
N GLN A 209 10.96 7.18 10.69
CA GLN A 209 10.67 8.59 10.39
C GLN A 209 10.89 8.92 8.91
N ARG A 210 11.84 8.25 8.26
CA ARG A 210 12.09 8.37 6.84
C ARG A 210 10.89 7.87 6.04
N PHE A 211 10.42 6.67 6.36
CA PHE A 211 9.26 6.05 5.76
C PHE A 211 8.00 6.90 5.93
N ARG A 212 7.71 7.38 7.14
CA ARG A 212 6.53 8.23 7.41
C ARG A 212 6.48 9.48 6.53
N LEU A 213 7.60 10.05 6.18
CA LEU A 213 7.65 11.32 5.44
C LEU A 213 7.58 11.13 3.92
N GLU A 214 8.10 10.05 3.37
CA GLU A 214 7.84 9.65 1.98
C GLU A 214 6.36 9.26 1.83
N GLN A 215 5.82 8.55 2.80
CA GLN A 215 4.41 8.20 2.88
C GLN A 215 3.49 9.43 2.91
N HIS A 216 3.82 10.46 3.68
CA HIS A 216 3.05 11.71 3.70
C HIS A 216 3.09 12.44 2.35
N LEU A 217 4.21 12.41 1.64
CA LEU A 217 4.32 12.97 0.29
C LEU A 217 3.42 12.19 -0.68
N LEU A 218 3.46 10.87 -0.63
CA LEU A 218 2.62 10.00 -1.42
C LEU A 218 1.13 10.26 -1.14
N ASP A 219 0.73 10.28 0.13
CA ASP A 219 -0.65 10.52 0.55
C ASP A 219 -1.14 11.89 0.08
N PHE A 220 -0.30 12.92 0.19
CA PHE A 220 -0.62 14.27 -0.28
C PHE A 220 -0.80 14.31 -1.79
N LEU A 221 0.11 13.70 -2.56
CA LEU A 221 0.02 13.67 -4.02
C LEU A 221 -1.22 12.90 -4.49
N VAL A 222 -1.49 11.74 -3.90
CA VAL A 222 -2.66 10.93 -4.26
C VAL A 222 -3.97 11.66 -3.93
N ALA A 223 -4.07 12.27 -2.74
CA ALA A 223 -5.27 13.02 -2.33
C ALA A 223 -5.52 14.27 -3.17
N ASN A 224 -4.49 14.84 -3.80
CA ASN A 224 -4.58 16.05 -4.61
C ASN A 224 -4.23 15.80 -6.08
N TRP A 225 -4.21 14.55 -6.54
CA TRP A 225 -3.71 14.16 -7.85
C TRP A 225 -4.33 14.97 -8.99
N GLU A 226 -5.64 15.09 -9.02
CA GLU A 226 -6.38 15.84 -10.05
C GLU A 226 -6.03 17.34 -10.10
N HIS A 227 -5.53 17.89 -8.99
CA HIS A 227 -5.12 19.29 -8.88
C HIS A 227 -3.64 19.52 -9.20
N THR A 228 -2.89 18.44 -9.42
CA THR A 228 -1.48 18.51 -9.83
C THR A 228 -1.35 18.66 -11.36
N GLU A 229 -0.17 19.10 -11.81
CA GLU A 229 0.15 19.07 -13.25
C GLU A 229 0.08 17.65 -13.83
N LEU A 230 0.41 16.64 -13.02
CA LEU A 230 0.34 15.23 -13.43
C LEU A 230 -1.11 14.79 -13.66
N GLY A 231 -2.02 15.15 -12.77
CA GLY A 231 -3.42 14.78 -12.86
C GLY A 231 -4.17 15.39 -14.06
N LYS A 232 -3.60 16.38 -14.73
CA LYS A 232 -4.15 16.89 -15.99
C LYS A 232 -4.03 15.90 -17.14
N GLU A 233 -2.94 15.13 -17.17
CA GLU A 233 -2.62 14.22 -18.26
C GLU A 233 -2.70 12.73 -17.87
N TRP A 234 -2.57 12.41 -16.59
CA TRP A 234 -2.45 11.05 -16.09
C TRP A 234 -3.50 10.73 -15.03
N ASP A 235 -4.08 9.55 -15.11
CA ASP A 235 -4.91 8.97 -14.05
C ASP A 235 -4.10 7.91 -13.31
N ILE A 236 -4.18 7.90 -11.96
CA ILE A 236 -3.62 6.78 -11.18
C ILE A 236 -4.28 5.49 -11.68
N TYR A 237 -3.47 4.47 -11.91
CA TYR A 237 -3.97 3.19 -12.42
C TYR A 237 -5.01 2.59 -11.48
N SER A 238 -6.11 2.12 -12.04
CA SER A 238 -7.20 1.48 -11.31
C SER A 238 -7.47 0.08 -11.84
N GLU A 239 -7.94 -0.79 -10.96
CA GLU A 239 -8.42 -2.13 -11.27
C GLU A 239 -9.86 -2.31 -10.79
N PRO A 240 -10.61 -3.28 -11.31
CA PRO A 240 -11.95 -3.56 -10.80
C PRO A 240 -11.95 -3.82 -9.28
N GLY A 241 -12.65 -2.97 -8.52
CA GLY A 241 -12.69 -3.02 -7.06
C GLY A 241 -11.49 -2.36 -6.34
N GLU A 242 -10.60 -1.68 -7.07
CA GLU A 242 -9.47 -0.96 -6.50
C GLU A 242 -9.19 0.32 -7.30
N GLU A 243 -9.77 1.45 -6.87
CA GLU A 243 -9.65 2.73 -7.59
C GLU A 243 -8.22 3.30 -7.56
N LEU A 244 -7.45 2.98 -6.55
CA LEU A 244 -6.06 3.40 -6.38
C LEU A 244 -5.07 2.23 -6.49
N ALA A 245 -5.35 1.26 -7.35
CA ALA A 245 -4.49 0.10 -7.56
C ALA A 245 -3.04 0.50 -7.93
N GLY A 246 -2.87 1.61 -8.63
CA GLY A 246 -1.57 2.15 -8.99
C GLY A 246 -0.79 2.81 -7.83
N CYS A 247 -1.40 2.98 -6.65
CA CYS A 247 -0.73 3.51 -5.48
C CYS A 247 -0.01 2.39 -4.73
N GLU A 248 1.31 2.52 -4.56
CA GLU A 248 2.16 1.47 -3.99
C GLU A 248 1.98 0.13 -4.76
N TYR A 249 2.05 0.21 -6.09
CA TYR A 249 1.76 -0.93 -6.97
C TYR A 249 2.77 -2.07 -6.77
N PRO A 250 2.31 -3.29 -6.39
CA PRO A 250 3.19 -4.39 -6.02
C PRO A 250 3.75 -5.11 -7.24
N THR A 251 5.07 -5.33 -7.26
CA THR A 251 5.77 -6.14 -8.25
C THR A 251 6.62 -7.23 -7.58
N ASP A 252 7.19 -8.13 -8.36
CA ASP A 252 8.18 -9.10 -7.88
C ASP A 252 9.61 -8.52 -7.75
N VAL A 253 9.79 -7.26 -8.20
CA VAL A 253 11.06 -6.53 -8.11
C VAL A 253 11.01 -5.34 -7.15
N GLY A 254 9.95 -5.24 -6.34
CA GLY A 254 9.70 -4.18 -5.37
C GLY A 254 8.35 -3.53 -5.57
N ARG A 255 8.14 -2.36 -4.99
CA ARG A 255 6.86 -1.64 -4.97
C ARG A 255 7.01 -0.29 -5.65
N ILE A 256 6.18 -0.03 -6.67
CA ILE A 256 6.15 1.26 -7.40
C ILE A 256 5.33 2.24 -6.57
N ASP A 257 5.86 3.43 -6.27
CA ASP A 257 5.14 4.41 -5.46
C ASP A 257 3.84 4.86 -6.11
N ILE A 258 3.88 5.30 -7.39
CA ILE A 258 2.67 5.58 -8.17
C ILE A 258 2.84 5.03 -9.58
N LEU A 259 1.87 4.22 -10.01
CA LEU A 259 1.69 3.77 -11.37
C LEU A 259 0.47 4.48 -11.96
N ALA A 260 0.62 5.11 -13.13
CA ALA A 260 -0.46 5.85 -13.77
C ALA A 260 -0.59 5.55 -15.26
N ARG A 261 -1.76 5.82 -15.80
CA ARG A 261 -2.09 5.72 -17.24
C ARG A 261 -2.34 7.10 -17.81
N HIS A 262 -1.83 7.34 -19.02
CA HIS A 262 -2.14 8.59 -19.70
C HIS A 262 -3.59 8.60 -20.19
N LYS A 263 -4.26 9.74 -20.02
CA LYS A 263 -5.71 9.90 -20.33
C LYS A 263 -6.03 9.72 -21.83
N HIS A 264 -5.11 10.11 -22.71
CA HIS A 264 -5.39 10.24 -24.14
C HIS A 264 -4.41 9.46 -25.03
N ARG A 265 -3.29 8.94 -24.49
CA ARG A 265 -2.27 8.21 -25.26
C ARG A 265 -2.06 6.81 -24.67
N PRO A 266 -1.64 5.82 -25.46
CA PRO A 266 -1.30 4.51 -24.95
C PRO A 266 0.07 4.55 -24.23
N ALA A 267 0.08 5.10 -23.00
CA ALA A 267 1.29 5.29 -22.22
C ALA A 267 1.08 5.04 -20.74
N TRP A 268 2.13 4.53 -20.09
CA TRP A 268 2.27 4.34 -18.66
C TRP A 268 3.23 5.37 -18.07
N LEU A 269 3.00 5.73 -16.81
CA LEU A 269 3.90 6.53 -16.00
C LEU A 269 4.25 5.78 -14.73
N VAL A 270 5.54 5.58 -14.51
CA VAL A 270 6.10 5.04 -13.28
C VAL A 270 6.68 6.20 -12.48
N VAL A 271 6.18 6.45 -11.28
CA VAL A 271 6.65 7.54 -10.40
C VAL A 271 7.38 6.94 -9.21
N GLU A 272 8.56 7.47 -8.93
CA GLU A 272 9.36 7.20 -7.74
C GLU A 272 9.48 8.47 -6.91
N LEU A 273 9.15 8.39 -5.62
CA LEU A 273 9.15 9.52 -4.69
C LEU A 273 10.40 9.49 -3.82
N LYS A 274 11.02 10.63 -3.60
CA LYS A 274 12.11 10.78 -2.63
C LYS A 274 11.91 12.04 -1.81
N ARG A 275 11.90 11.88 -0.50
CA ARG A 275 11.75 13.00 0.42
C ARG A 275 12.92 13.98 0.40
N GLY A 276 14.13 13.45 0.29
CA GLY A 276 15.35 14.23 0.36
C GLY A 276 15.98 14.46 -1.01
N ARG A 277 17.30 14.48 -1.01
CA ARG A 277 18.10 14.52 -2.21
C ARG A 277 18.07 13.15 -2.88
N THR A 278 17.85 13.13 -4.19
CA THR A 278 17.87 11.90 -4.99
C THR A 278 19.20 11.72 -5.71
N SER A 279 19.58 10.47 -5.95
CA SER A 279 20.84 10.08 -6.59
C SER A 279 20.60 9.17 -7.81
N ASP A 280 21.67 8.76 -8.46
CA ASP A 280 21.68 7.78 -9.56
C ASP A 280 21.13 6.40 -9.14
N GLN A 281 21.16 6.04 -7.86
CA GLN A 281 20.51 4.84 -7.34
C GLN A 281 18.99 4.88 -7.52
N THR A 282 18.36 6.04 -7.31
CA THR A 282 16.93 6.23 -7.55
C THR A 282 16.59 6.00 -9.02
N LEU A 283 17.49 6.43 -9.92
CA LEU A 283 17.34 6.18 -11.34
C LEU A 283 17.39 4.68 -11.67
N GLY A 284 18.33 3.95 -11.06
CA GLY A 284 18.41 2.49 -11.20
C GLY A 284 17.13 1.77 -10.73
N GLN A 285 16.55 2.23 -9.64
CA GLN A 285 15.26 1.73 -9.13
C GLN A 285 14.13 2.01 -10.10
N LEU A 286 13.99 3.26 -10.54
CA LEU A 286 12.97 3.67 -11.51
C LEU A 286 13.07 2.87 -12.82
N LEU A 287 14.27 2.73 -13.40
CA LEU A 287 14.48 1.98 -14.63
C LEU A 287 14.13 0.50 -14.50
N ARG A 288 14.39 -0.12 -13.35
CA ARG A 288 13.97 -1.48 -13.04
C ARG A 288 12.45 -1.62 -13.05
N TYR A 289 11.73 -0.67 -12.44
CA TYR A 289 10.27 -0.65 -12.45
C TYR A 289 9.69 -0.38 -13.85
N MET A 290 10.26 0.54 -14.59
CA MET A 290 9.86 0.80 -15.99
C MET A 290 10.02 -0.47 -16.85
N GLY A 291 11.13 -1.17 -16.72
CA GLY A 291 11.38 -2.44 -17.41
C GLY A 291 10.38 -3.52 -17.00
N TRP A 292 10.01 -3.57 -15.73
CA TRP A 292 8.99 -4.48 -15.24
C TRP A 292 7.60 -4.17 -15.82
N VAL A 293 7.19 -2.91 -15.84
CA VAL A 293 5.91 -2.46 -16.43
C VAL A 293 5.88 -2.75 -17.94
N GLN A 294 6.98 -2.47 -18.64
CA GLN A 294 7.09 -2.76 -20.08
C GLN A 294 6.90 -4.26 -20.38
N ARG A 295 7.40 -5.13 -19.50
CA ARG A 295 7.32 -6.59 -19.70
C ARG A 295 5.98 -7.19 -19.30
N ASN A 296 5.34 -6.66 -18.23
CA ASN A 296 4.25 -7.36 -17.57
C ASN A 296 2.88 -6.69 -17.76
N LEU A 297 2.84 -5.38 -18.04
CA LEU A 297 1.60 -4.61 -18.15
C LEU A 297 1.41 -3.93 -19.50
N ALA A 298 2.47 -3.37 -20.05
CA ALA A 298 2.38 -2.61 -21.29
C ALA A 298 2.28 -3.52 -22.52
N SER A 299 1.40 -3.15 -23.47
CA SER A 299 1.42 -3.73 -24.81
C SER A 299 2.63 -3.22 -25.62
N PRO A 300 3.01 -3.87 -26.74
CA PRO A 300 4.17 -3.45 -27.54
C PRO A 300 4.11 -2.01 -28.07
N GLU A 301 2.90 -1.48 -28.26
CA GLU A 301 2.67 -0.12 -28.76
C GLU A 301 2.59 0.93 -27.65
N GLU A 302 2.57 0.50 -26.37
CA GLU A 302 2.47 1.41 -25.24
C GLU A 302 3.86 1.89 -24.79
N GLU A 303 3.94 3.18 -24.55
CA GLU A 303 5.15 3.78 -23.99
C GLU A 303 5.16 3.65 -22.46
N VAL A 304 6.34 3.41 -21.88
CA VAL A 304 6.55 3.47 -20.43
C VAL A 304 7.48 4.64 -20.12
N ASN A 305 6.94 5.61 -19.39
CA ASN A 305 7.64 6.82 -18.96
C ASN A 305 7.98 6.72 -17.47
N GLY A 306 9.07 7.34 -17.06
CA GLY A 306 9.51 7.40 -15.67
C GLY A 306 9.55 8.84 -15.14
N LEU A 307 9.20 9.02 -13.86
CA LEU A 307 9.26 10.28 -13.17
C LEU A 307 9.83 10.10 -11.77
N ILE A 308 10.85 10.87 -11.44
CA ILE A 308 11.35 11.02 -10.07
C ILE A 308 10.81 12.32 -9.50
N ILE A 309 10.20 12.27 -8.31
CA ILE A 309 9.79 13.47 -7.58
C ILE A 309 10.58 13.53 -6.28
N ALA A 310 11.39 14.58 -6.09
CA ALA A 310 12.26 14.72 -4.95
C ALA A 310 12.29 16.17 -4.41
N ALA A 311 12.71 16.36 -3.15
CA ALA A 311 12.90 17.68 -2.58
C ALA A 311 14.14 18.38 -3.20
N ASP A 312 15.18 17.60 -3.51
CA ASP A 312 16.42 18.09 -4.14
C ASP A 312 17.02 17.04 -5.09
N VAL A 313 17.84 17.48 -6.03
CA VAL A 313 18.37 16.63 -7.09
C VAL A 313 19.90 16.76 -7.12
N GLU A 314 20.60 15.63 -7.09
CA GLU A 314 22.06 15.62 -7.22
C GLU A 314 22.53 15.88 -8.66
N PRO A 315 23.65 16.59 -8.84
CA PRO A 315 24.22 16.79 -10.18
C PRO A 315 24.54 15.47 -10.92
N ALA A 316 24.93 14.42 -10.19
CA ALA A 316 25.21 13.11 -10.75
C ALA A 316 24.00 12.49 -11.44
N LEU A 317 22.81 12.64 -10.85
CA LEU A 317 21.56 12.18 -11.46
C LEU A 317 21.26 12.92 -12.77
N LEU A 318 21.48 14.24 -12.81
CA LEU A 318 21.27 15.02 -14.03
C LEU A 318 22.20 14.58 -15.17
N LEU A 319 23.47 14.30 -14.86
CA LEU A 319 24.43 13.75 -15.83
C LEU A 319 24.01 12.36 -16.35
N ALA A 320 23.51 11.51 -15.45
CA ALA A 320 23.01 10.17 -15.83
C ALA A 320 21.77 10.27 -16.74
N LEU A 321 20.88 11.21 -16.48
CA LEU A 321 19.71 11.47 -17.33
C LEU A 321 20.10 12.01 -18.71
N GLU A 322 21.09 12.90 -18.78
CA GLU A 322 21.64 13.39 -20.04
C GLU A 322 22.18 12.24 -20.90
N ALA A 323 22.89 11.29 -20.28
CA ALA A 323 23.43 10.12 -20.95
C ALA A 323 22.38 9.15 -21.48
N LEU A 324 21.21 9.06 -20.81
CA LEU A 324 20.09 8.20 -21.22
C LEU A 324 19.30 8.74 -22.42
N GLY A 325 19.49 10.01 -22.79
CA GLY A 325 18.70 10.66 -23.85
C GLY A 325 17.27 10.95 -23.36
N HIS A 326 16.97 12.16 -23.12
CA HIS A 326 15.89 12.82 -22.37
C HIS A 326 14.42 12.41 -22.59
N ASN A 327 14.10 11.37 -23.35
CA ASN A 327 12.73 11.20 -23.85
C ASN A 327 11.81 10.37 -22.95
N ARG A 328 12.31 9.64 -21.94
CA ARG A 328 11.46 8.71 -21.16
C ARG A 328 11.54 8.88 -19.65
N VAL A 329 12.53 9.58 -19.12
CA VAL A 329 12.67 9.80 -17.68
C VAL A 329 12.78 11.30 -17.40
N GLN A 330 11.93 11.75 -16.47
CA GLN A 330 11.89 13.13 -16.02
C GLN A 330 12.15 13.21 -14.52
N VAL A 331 12.57 14.37 -14.03
CA VAL A 331 12.71 14.68 -12.61
C VAL A 331 11.98 15.97 -12.30
N MET A 332 11.18 15.93 -11.26
CA MET A 332 10.50 17.10 -10.71
C MET A 332 10.95 17.37 -9.29
N ARG A 333 11.06 18.63 -8.92
CA ARG A 333 11.24 19.05 -7.53
C ARG A 333 9.93 19.52 -6.94
N TYR A 334 9.61 19.02 -5.73
CA TYR A 334 8.52 19.59 -4.95
C TYR A 334 9.04 20.59 -3.93
N ARG A 335 8.18 21.54 -3.55
CA ARG A 335 8.41 22.49 -2.46
C ARG A 335 7.16 22.59 -1.61
N VAL A 336 7.34 22.64 -0.29
CA VAL A 336 6.24 22.87 0.66
C VAL A 336 6.37 24.29 1.19
N GLN A 337 5.27 25.06 1.13
CA GLN A 337 5.18 26.39 1.70
C GLN A 337 4.11 26.38 2.79
N PHE A 338 4.45 26.90 3.97
CA PHE A 338 3.50 27.09 5.06
C PHE A 338 3.13 28.56 5.17
N HIS A 339 1.83 28.82 5.22
CA HIS A 339 1.30 30.15 5.51
C HIS A 339 0.69 30.15 6.90
N LEU A 340 1.14 31.05 7.77
CA LEU A 340 0.60 31.21 9.12
C LEU A 340 -0.09 32.57 9.21
N GLU A 341 -1.35 32.56 9.65
CA GLU A 341 -2.14 33.76 9.86
C GLU A 341 -2.43 33.97 11.34
N HIS A 342 -2.30 35.20 11.80
CA HIS A 342 -2.73 35.58 13.14
C HIS A 342 -4.25 35.62 13.21
N VAL A 343 -4.84 34.73 13.99
CA VAL A 343 -6.27 34.80 14.34
C VAL A 343 -6.40 35.72 15.55
N SER A 344 -6.91 36.95 15.36
CA SER A 344 -7.23 37.86 16.47
C SER A 344 -8.39 37.27 17.27
N ALA A 345 -8.24 37.18 18.60
CA ALA A 345 -9.37 36.85 19.46
C ALA A 345 -10.49 37.84 19.24
N LEU A 346 -11.70 37.36 18.92
CA LEU A 346 -12.88 38.20 18.85
C LEU A 346 -13.00 38.96 20.19
N LYS A 347 -12.85 40.29 20.16
CA LYS A 347 -13.19 41.14 21.32
C LYS A 347 -14.67 40.87 21.64
N ARG A 348 -14.91 40.34 22.85
CA ARG A 348 -16.24 40.25 23.45
C ARG A 348 -16.81 41.63 23.73
#